data_01d97b95a96f028efdf0f5c5594e6dbb
#
_entry.id   01d97b95a96f028efdf0f5c5594e6dbb
#
_cell.length_a   1.000
_cell.length_b   1.000
_cell.length_c   1.000
_cell.angle_alpha   90.00
_cell.angle_beta   90.00
_cell.angle_gamma   90.00
#
_symmetry.space_group_name_H-M   'P 1'
#
loop_
_entity.id
_entity.type
_entity.pdbx_description
1 polymer ?
#
loop_
_entity_poly.entity_id
_entity_poly.type
_entity_poly.pdbx_seq_one_letter_code
_entity_poly.pdbx_strand_id
1 'polypeptide(L)'
;MDFEIRITEAALADFEEILAYSWVNFPARAERFGDAILNQLLKSFPYIGSLVKGRPGVRQLVHTPILIYYRVNEFPSFVEILHLQHGSRELADY
;
A
#
# COMPACT_ATOMS: atom_id res chain seq x y z
N MET A 1 10.08 14.05 9.87
CA MET A 1 8.86 13.82 10.65
C MET A 1 8.09 12.67 10.02
N ASP A 2 7.72 11.69 10.83
CA ASP A 2 7.05 10.50 10.33
C ASP A 2 5.55 10.70 10.23
N PHE A 3 4.97 10.18 9.15
CA PHE A 3 3.53 10.16 8.96
C PHE A 3 2.94 8.91 9.60
N GLU A 4 1.78 9.05 10.20
CA GLU A 4 1.01 7.91 10.69
C GLU A 4 0.49 7.11 9.50
N ILE A 5 0.48 5.80 9.60
CA ILE A 5 -0.09 4.93 8.57
C ILE A 5 -1.48 4.48 9.01
N ARG A 6 -2.48 4.76 8.19
CA ARG A 6 -3.88 4.35 8.42
C ARG A 6 -4.30 3.45 7.28
N ILE A 7 -4.89 2.31 7.61
CA ILE A 7 -5.32 1.33 6.62
C ILE A 7 -6.85 1.32 6.59
N THR A 8 -7.42 1.58 5.40
CA THR A 8 -8.88 1.52 5.22
C THR A 8 -9.38 0.09 5.33
N GLU A 9 -10.68 -0.07 5.52
CA GLU A 9 -11.29 -1.41 5.56
C GLU A 9 -11.05 -2.18 4.26
N ALA A 10 -11.17 -1.49 3.12
CA ALA A 10 -10.91 -2.10 1.81
C ALA A 10 -9.47 -2.56 1.68
N ALA A 11 -8.52 -1.72 2.10
CA ALA A 11 -7.11 -2.09 2.05
C ALA A 11 -6.79 -3.23 3.01
N LEU A 12 -7.42 -3.22 4.18
CA LEU A 12 -7.22 -4.30 5.15
C LEU A 12 -7.70 -5.64 4.59
N ALA A 13 -8.88 -5.64 3.95
CA ALA A 13 -9.40 -6.85 3.31
C ALA A 13 -8.47 -7.34 2.20
N ASP A 14 -7.96 -6.41 1.38
CA ASP A 14 -6.99 -6.72 0.33
C ASP A 14 -5.72 -7.32 0.93
N PHE A 15 -5.24 -6.71 2.01
CA PHE A 15 -4.02 -7.16 2.68
C PHE A 15 -4.17 -8.55 3.23
N GLU A 16 -5.32 -8.85 3.86
CA GLU A 16 -5.60 -10.19 4.39
C GLU A 16 -5.62 -11.24 3.28
N GLU A 17 -6.22 -10.91 2.14
CA GLU A 17 -6.25 -11.80 0.99
C GLU A 17 -4.85 -12.07 0.44
N ILE A 18 -4.04 -11.02 0.31
CA ILE A 18 -2.66 -11.13 -0.14
C ILE A 18 -1.83 -11.94 0.84
N LEU A 19 -2.00 -11.70 2.14
CA LEU A 19 -1.30 -12.44 3.18
C LEU A 19 -1.67 -13.92 3.14
N ALA A 20 -2.93 -14.25 2.97
CA ALA A 20 -3.37 -15.63 2.90
C ALA A 20 -2.66 -16.38 1.76
N TYR A 21 -2.56 -15.73 0.60
CA TYR A 21 -1.82 -16.29 -0.53
C TYR A 21 -0.32 -16.39 -0.23
N SER A 22 0.28 -15.31 0.26
CA SER A 22 1.72 -15.21 0.51
C SER A 22 2.16 -16.10 1.68
N TRP A 23 1.29 -16.25 2.68
CA TRP A 23 1.59 -17.08 3.85
C TRP A 23 1.78 -18.53 3.46
N VAL A 24 0.97 -19.01 2.53
CA VAL A 24 1.07 -20.38 2.02
C VAL A 24 2.29 -20.53 1.13
N ASN A 25 2.55 -19.55 0.27
CA ASN A 25 3.57 -19.65 -0.77
C ASN A 25 4.92 -19.00 -0.39
N PHE A 26 4.88 -17.85 0.30
CA PHE A 26 6.07 -17.04 0.60
C PHE A 26 5.95 -16.35 1.95
N PRO A 27 5.92 -17.10 3.08
CA PRO A 27 5.66 -16.51 4.40
C PRO A 27 6.65 -15.42 4.81
N ALA A 28 7.93 -15.57 4.51
CA ALA A 28 8.93 -14.57 4.85
C ALA A 28 8.71 -13.24 4.14
N ARG A 29 8.21 -13.30 2.90
CA ARG A 29 7.93 -12.09 2.12
C ARG A 29 6.71 -11.34 2.64
N ALA A 30 5.72 -12.08 3.15
CA ALA A 30 4.52 -11.47 3.72
C ALA A 30 4.86 -10.59 4.91
N GLU A 31 5.73 -11.07 5.80
CA GLU A 31 6.17 -10.31 6.96
C GLU A 31 6.97 -9.07 6.56
N ARG A 32 7.91 -9.24 5.64
CA ARG A 32 8.76 -8.14 5.19
C ARG A 32 7.96 -7.04 4.49
N PHE A 33 6.92 -7.40 3.78
CA PHE A 33 6.12 -6.43 3.06
C PHE A 33 5.51 -5.39 4.02
N GLY A 34 4.86 -5.87 5.08
CA GLY A 34 4.24 -4.96 6.04
C GLY A 34 5.26 -4.02 6.68
N ASP A 35 6.37 -4.56 7.15
CA ASP A 35 7.41 -3.76 7.80
C ASP A 35 8.10 -2.80 6.84
N ALA A 36 8.64 -3.34 5.76
CA ALA A 36 9.50 -2.54 4.88
C ALA A 36 8.74 -1.44 4.16
N ILE A 37 7.54 -1.72 3.71
CA ILE A 37 6.80 -0.77 2.88
C ILE A 37 5.89 0.12 3.72
N LEU A 38 5.03 -0.47 4.53
CA LEU A 38 4.04 0.33 5.24
C LEU A 38 4.64 1.08 6.41
N ASN A 39 5.48 0.42 7.21
CA ASN A 39 6.00 1.02 8.43
C ASN A 39 7.29 1.79 8.27
N GLN A 40 8.05 1.55 7.22
CA GLN A 40 9.32 2.24 7.04
C GLN A 40 9.30 3.19 5.87
N LEU A 41 8.97 2.70 4.68
CA LEU A 41 9.08 3.52 3.49
C LEU A 41 8.03 4.62 3.45
N LEU A 42 6.76 4.29 3.53
CA LEU A 42 5.69 5.28 3.43
C LEU A 42 5.63 6.21 4.64
N LYS A 43 6.01 5.71 5.81
CA LYS A 43 6.04 6.53 7.02
C LYS A 43 7.06 7.67 6.90
N SER A 44 8.21 7.39 6.33
CA SER A 44 9.30 8.37 6.16
C SER A 44 9.26 9.11 4.83
N PHE A 45 8.74 8.48 3.78
CA PHE A 45 8.72 9.04 2.43
C PHE A 45 7.33 8.93 1.81
N PRO A 46 6.34 9.67 2.35
CA PRO A 46 4.96 9.50 1.92
C PRO A 46 4.69 9.86 0.46
N TYR A 47 5.53 10.70 -0.14
CA TYR A 47 5.34 11.13 -1.52
C TYR A 47 6.14 10.33 -2.55
N ILE A 48 6.68 9.18 -2.14
CA ILE A 48 7.52 8.38 -3.04
C ILE A 48 6.75 7.79 -4.21
N GLY A 49 5.47 7.49 -4.03
CA GLY A 49 4.64 6.94 -5.10
C GLY A 49 4.25 7.99 -6.14
N SER A 50 3.93 7.54 -7.34
CA SER A 50 3.50 8.40 -8.44
C SER A 50 2.02 8.71 -8.35
N LEU A 51 1.63 9.93 -8.74
CA LEU A 51 0.22 10.28 -8.82
C LEU A 51 -0.49 9.44 -9.88
N VAL A 52 -1.67 8.96 -9.53
CA VAL A 52 -2.50 8.18 -10.45
C VAL A 52 -3.31 9.12 -11.34
N LYS A 53 -3.19 8.95 -12.64
CA LYS A 53 -3.92 9.76 -13.60
C LYS A 53 -5.42 9.58 -13.44
N GLY A 54 -6.15 10.69 -13.38
CA GLY A 54 -7.60 10.68 -13.24
C GLY A 54 -8.10 10.43 -11.81
N ARG A 55 -7.23 10.34 -10.84
CA ARG A 55 -7.58 10.12 -9.43
C ARG A 55 -6.89 11.16 -8.56
N PRO A 56 -7.51 12.32 -8.34
CA PRO A 56 -6.86 13.40 -7.60
C PRO A 56 -6.37 12.98 -6.22
N GLY A 57 -5.11 13.26 -5.94
CA GLY A 57 -4.51 12.97 -4.65
C GLY A 57 -4.13 11.51 -4.40
N VAL A 58 -4.52 10.60 -5.27
CA VAL A 58 -4.17 9.18 -5.12
C VAL A 58 -2.80 8.91 -5.70
N ARG A 59 -1.96 8.22 -4.93
CA ARG A 59 -0.63 7.80 -5.36
C ARG A 59 -0.55 6.28 -5.46
N GLN A 60 0.33 5.82 -6.32
CA GLN A 60 0.60 4.41 -6.56
C GLN A 60 2.05 4.11 -6.29
N LEU A 61 2.31 3.12 -5.47
CA LEU A 61 3.65 2.61 -5.22
C LEU A 61 3.70 1.15 -5.65
N VAL A 62 4.70 0.82 -6.47
CA VAL A 62 4.89 -0.55 -6.94
C VAL A 62 5.99 -1.19 -6.11
N HIS A 63 5.65 -2.25 -5.41
CA HIS A 63 6.61 -3.12 -4.74
C HIS A 63 6.32 -4.54 -5.21
N THR A 64 6.93 -4.90 -6.31
CA THR A 64 6.62 -6.14 -7.03
C THR A 64 6.56 -7.35 -6.09
N PRO A 65 5.49 -8.13 -6.08
CA PRO A 65 4.35 -8.10 -7.02
C PRO A 65 3.15 -7.27 -6.53
N ILE A 66 3.29 -6.42 -5.54
CA ILE A 66 2.18 -5.70 -4.91
C ILE A 66 2.13 -4.26 -5.41
N LEU A 67 0.92 -3.80 -5.70
CA LEU A 67 0.62 -2.40 -5.99
C LEU A 67 -0.11 -1.81 -4.79
N ILE A 68 0.33 -0.63 -4.36
CA ILE A 68 -0.26 0.06 -3.22
C ILE A 68 -0.86 1.37 -3.70
N TYR A 69 -2.15 1.58 -3.44
CA TYR A 69 -2.81 2.85 -3.72
C TYR A 69 -3.04 3.56 -2.40
N TYR A 70 -2.58 4.80 -2.30
CA TYR A 70 -2.65 5.53 -1.05
C TYR A 70 -2.83 7.02 -1.28
N ARG A 71 -3.16 7.72 -0.23
CA ARG A 71 -3.33 9.18 -0.21
C ARG A 71 -2.58 9.75 0.98
N VAL A 72 -1.97 10.91 0.78
CA VAL A 72 -1.25 11.60 1.86
C VAL A 72 -2.09 12.74 2.38
N ASN A 73 -2.22 12.82 3.69
CA ASN A 73 -2.84 13.95 4.37
C ASN A 73 -1.79 14.66 5.23
N GLU A 74 -1.70 15.97 5.14
CA GLU A 74 -0.63 16.71 5.81
C GLU A 74 -1.00 17.27 7.18
N PHE A 75 -2.28 17.57 7.40
CA PHE A 75 -2.71 18.21 8.64
C PHE A 75 -4.02 17.59 9.13
N PRO A 76 -3.99 16.57 9.99
CA PRO A 76 -2.83 15.88 10.57
C PRO A 76 -2.07 15.05 9.56
N SER A 77 -0.81 14.74 9.88
CA SER A 77 0.07 14.00 8.97
C SER A 77 -0.21 12.50 9.02
N PHE A 78 -0.84 11.98 7.98
CA PHE A 78 -1.03 10.54 7.85
C PHE A 78 -1.06 10.10 6.40
N VAL A 79 -0.74 8.84 6.19
CA VAL A 79 -0.87 8.16 4.90
C VAL A 79 -2.04 7.20 5.02
N GLU A 80 -3.02 7.35 4.13
CA GLU A 80 -4.19 6.49 4.10
C GLU A 80 -4.03 5.47 2.98
N ILE A 81 -3.94 4.20 3.35
CA ILE A 81 -3.80 3.11 2.38
C ILE A 81 -5.21 2.76 1.89
N LEU A 82 -5.46 3.00 0.61
CA LEU A 82 -6.78 2.85 0.01
C LEU A 82 -7.04 1.44 -0.48
N HIS A 83 -6.08 0.87 -1.22
CA HIS A 83 -6.17 -0.47 -1.76
C HIS A 83 -4.80 -1.08 -1.94
N LEU A 84 -4.75 -2.40 -1.91
CA LEU A 84 -3.59 -3.20 -2.27
C LEU A 84 -4.01 -4.15 -3.38
N GLN A 85 -3.12 -4.39 -4.34
CA GLN A 85 -3.43 -5.23 -5.47
C GLN A 85 -2.23 -6.08 -5.82
N HIS A 86 -2.47 -7.37 -6.09
CA HIS A 86 -1.40 -8.25 -6.52
C HIS A 86 -1.14 -8.03 -8.01
N GLY A 87 0.11 -7.75 -8.38
CA GLY A 87 0.47 -7.37 -9.73
C GLY A 87 0.32 -8.45 -10.79
N SER A 88 0.14 -9.71 -10.39
CA SER A 88 -0.12 -10.79 -11.33
C SER A 88 -1.59 -10.83 -11.77
N ARG A 89 -2.45 -10.11 -11.07
CA ARG A 89 -3.84 -9.96 -11.48
C ARG A 89 -3.91 -8.83 -12.49
N GLU A 90 -4.87 -8.95 -13.42
CA GLU A 90 -5.13 -7.87 -14.33
C GLU A 90 -5.43 -6.61 -13.53
N LEU A 91 -4.75 -5.51 -13.87
CA LEU A 91 -4.94 -4.26 -13.16
C LEU A 91 -6.36 -3.77 -13.38
N ALA A 92 -7.18 -3.95 -12.37
CA ALA A 92 -8.49 -3.36 -12.38
C ALA A 92 -8.31 -1.84 -12.35
N ASP A 93 -9.16 -1.13 -13.02
CA ASP A 93 -9.14 0.32 -12.97
C ASP A 93 -9.54 0.76 -11.58
N TYR A 94 -8.56 1.21 -10.86
CA TYR A 94 -8.81 1.72 -9.53
C TYR A 94 -9.05 3.21 -9.53
#